data_c8235fa47bbcb82e48e5a2a1a9880104
#
_entry.id   c8235fa47bbcb82e48e5a2a1a9880104
#
_cell.length_a   1.000
_cell.length_b   1.000
_cell.length_c   1.000
_cell.angle_alpha   90.00
_cell.angle_beta   90.00
_cell.angle_gamma   90.00
#
_symmetry.space_group_name_H-M   'P 1'
#
loop_
_entity.id
_entity.type
_entity.pdbx_description
1 polymer ?
#
loop_
_entity_poly.entity_id
_entity_poly.type
_entity_poly.pdbx_seq_one_letter_code
_entity_poly.pdbx_strand_id
1 'polypeptide(L)'
;MKTNTKTYVVLGLFLVAFALPSTAQTRKRTTTKTTVSRTVTKTPGRVSSKKVVYRTPTKKVISVRTVPNRTVVRHNGQDYYYSNNRYYTASRGRYIAIAPKVGFRIRTLPSNSVRINYNNHVYFNVAGTFYQQTNAQYEVVEPEIGTLVYELPDGYEKVTIDGLTYYEYANILYEKVQVDGSRAYEVVGIIDME
;
A
#
# COMPACT_ATOMS: atom_id res chain seq x y z
N MET A 1 -75.61 27.43 58.68
CA MET A 1 -75.22 26.50 57.57
C MET A 1 -74.03 27.07 56.85
N LYS A 2 -72.93 26.35 56.89
CA LYS A 2 -71.64 26.79 56.38
C LYS A 2 -71.52 26.48 54.87
N THR A 3 -71.31 27.48 54.07
CA THR A 3 -70.95 27.33 52.63
C THR A 3 -69.47 27.43 52.49
N ASN A 4 -68.86 26.35 52.05
CA ASN A 4 -67.40 26.29 51.72
C ASN A 4 -67.22 26.75 50.29
N THR A 5 -66.54 27.87 50.10
CA THR A 5 -66.11 28.35 48.79
C THR A 5 -64.71 27.78 48.53
N LYS A 6 -64.60 26.91 47.53
CA LYS A 6 -63.28 26.37 47.05
C LYS A 6 -62.68 27.33 46.04
N THR A 7 -61.57 27.94 46.43
CA THR A 7 -60.75 28.76 45.55
C THR A 7 -59.84 27.87 44.70
N TYR A 8 -60.00 27.87 43.37
CA TYR A 8 -59.09 27.22 42.44
C TYR A 8 -57.97 28.20 42.04
N VAL A 9 -56.74 27.88 42.46
CA VAL A 9 -55.57 28.57 42.02
C VAL A 9 -55.16 27.94 40.70
N VAL A 10 -55.29 28.67 39.62
CA VAL A 10 -54.78 28.27 38.28
C VAL A 10 -53.31 28.63 38.25
N LEU A 11 -52.47 27.62 38.34
CA LEU A 11 -51.00 27.75 38.17
C LEU A 11 -50.66 27.77 36.66
N GLY A 12 -50.44 28.96 36.13
CA GLY A 12 -50.04 29.15 34.76
C GLY A 12 -48.55 28.73 34.60
N LEU A 13 -48.30 27.61 33.92
CA LEU A 13 -46.98 27.12 33.59
C LEU A 13 -46.44 27.91 32.38
N PHE A 14 -45.55 28.85 32.63
CA PHE A 14 -44.79 29.53 31.53
C PHE A 14 -43.70 28.60 31.02
N LEU A 15 -43.92 28.00 29.85
CA LEU A 15 -42.92 27.27 29.09
C LEU A 15 -42.02 28.29 28.36
N VAL A 16 -40.90 28.63 28.95
CA VAL A 16 -39.84 29.39 28.28
C VAL A 16 -39.04 28.43 27.40
N ALA A 17 -39.30 28.44 26.10
CA ALA A 17 -38.52 27.73 25.13
C ALA A 17 -37.15 28.42 24.97
N PHE A 18 -36.12 27.88 25.61
CA PHE A 18 -34.72 28.26 25.32
C PHE A 18 -34.33 27.71 23.95
N ALA A 19 -34.34 28.55 22.93
CA ALA A 19 -33.70 28.28 21.67
C ALA A 19 -32.19 28.35 21.87
N LEU A 20 -31.54 27.19 22.06
CA LEU A 20 -30.10 27.10 22.05
C LEU A 20 -29.62 27.31 20.61
N PRO A 21 -28.72 28.27 20.35
CA PRO A 21 -28.10 28.37 19.04
C PRO A 21 -27.25 27.11 18.78
N SER A 22 -27.68 26.29 17.84
CA SER A 22 -26.90 25.18 17.32
C SER A 22 -25.70 25.76 16.57
N THR A 23 -24.57 25.93 17.24
CA THR A 23 -23.31 26.21 16.57
C THR A 23 -22.88 24.97 15.81
N ALA A 24 -23.21 24.95 14.53
CA ALA A 24 -22.63 23.98 13.60
C ALA A 24 -21.10 24.16 13.62
N GLN A 25 -20.41 23.28 14.36
CA GLN A 25 -18.95 23.19 14.29
C GLN A 25 -18.57 22.77 12.88
N THR A 26 -18.27 23.74 12.06
CA THR A 26 -17.57 23.50 10.79
C THR A 26 -16.22 22.89 11.13
N ARG A 27 -16.13 21.56 11.08
CA ARG A 27 -14.89 20.82 11.27
C ARG A 27 -13.94 21.25 10.15
N LYS A 28 -13.10 22.23 10.47
CA LYS A 28 -12.03 22.69 9.60
C LYS A 28 -11.17 21.46 9.30
N ARG A 29 -11.31 20.92 8.09
CA ARG A 29 -10.49 19.81 7.60
C ARG A 29 -9.07 20.34 7.51
N THR A 30 -8.29 20.15 8.56
CA THR A 30 -6.86 20.45 8.55
C THR A 30 -6.24 19.49 7.56
N THR A 31 -5.97 19.96 6.37
CA THR A 31 -5.17 19.24 5.39
C THR A 31 -3.75 19.28 5.94
N THR A 32 -3.35 18.22 6.63
CA THR A 32 -1.97 18.06 7.07
C THR A 32 -1.11 17.95 5.81
N LYS A 33 -0.35 19.01 5.53
CA LYS A 33 0.55 19.04 4.38
C LYS A 33 1.76 18.17 4.73
N THR A 34 1.76 16.94 4.27
CA THR A 34 2.91 16.02 4.43
C THR A 34 4.12 16.61 3.71
N THR A 35 5.21 16.81 4.46
CA THR A 35 6.46 17.35 3.90
C THR A 35 7.37 16.19 3.53
N VAL A 36 7.65 16.03 2.24
CA VAL A 36 8.63 15.06 1.73
C VAL A 36 9.93 15.77 1.43
N SER A 37 11.01 15.37 2.10
CA SER A 37 12.37 15.87 1.88
C SER A 37 13.22 14.77 1.24
N ARG A 38 14.02 15.15 0.22
CA ARG A 38 14.86 14.24 -0.58
C ARG A 38 16.30 14.67 -0.58
N THR A 39 17.21 13.71 -0.62
CA THR A 39 18.64 13.93 -0.79
C THR A 39 19.08 13.86 -2.25
N VAL A 40 18.32 13.20 -3.10
CA VAL A 40 18.57 13.01 -4.53
C VAL A 40 17.36 13.49 -5.31
N THR A 41 17.61 14.28 -6.33
CA THR A 41 16.55 14.75 -7.20
C THR A 41 16.58 13.90 -8.45
N LYS A 42 15.57 13.07 -8.60
CA LYS A 42 15.20 12.51 -9.89
C LYS A 42 15.38 11.02 -10.14
N THR A 43 14.32 10.41 -10.52
CA THR A 43 14.18 9.72 -11.81
C THR A 43 12.71 9.51 -12.04
N PRO A 44 12.12 10.03 -13.01
CA PRO A 44 10.73 9.72 -13.30
C PRO A 44 10.63 8.62 -14.34
N GLY A 45 9.72 7.70 -14.12
CA GLY A 45 9.14 6.94 -15.18
C GLY A 45 9.70 5.55 -15.39
N ARG A 46 9.58 5.09 -16.61
CA ARG A 46 10.03 3.76 -17.01
C ARG A 46 11.50 3.80 -17.39
N VAL A 47 12.24 2.81 -16.93
CA VAL A 47 13.68 2.70 -17.13
C VAL A 47 13.97 1.35 -17.79
N SER A 48 14.69 1.36 -18.93
CA SER A 48 15.15 0.12 -19.57
C SER A 48 16.07 -0.65 -18.63
N SER A 49 15.88 -1.96 -18.54
CA SER A 49 16.73 -2.87 -17.76
C SER A 49 18.21 -2.78 -18.12
N LYS A 50 18.53 -2.39 -19.36
CA LYS A 50 19.92 -2.20 -19.84
C LYS A 50 20.68 -1.07 -19.14
N LYS A 51 19.96 -0.09 -18.58
CA LYS A 51 20.55 1.05 -17.83
C LYS A 51 20.78 0.75 -16.35
N VAL A 52 20.26 -0.34 -15.86
CA VAL A 52 20.30 -0.69 -14.44
C VAL A 52 21.56 -1.49 -14.13
N VAL A 53 22.41 -0.94 -13.28
CA VAL A 53 23.64 -1.62 -12.84
C VAL A 53 23.45 -2.08 -11.39
N TYR A 54 23.38 -3.39 -11.19
CA TYR A 54 23.28 -3.98 -9.86
C TYR A 54 24.63 -3.94 -9.15
N ARG A 55 24.65 -3.48 -7.90
CA ARG A 55 25.89 -3.45 -7.08
C ARG A 55 26.35 -4.83 -6.68
N THR A 56 25.42 -5.78 -6.56
CA THR A 56 25.73 -7.18 -6.27
C THR A 56 25.54 -7.97 -7.57
N PRO A 57 26.59 -8.46 -8.21
CA PRO A 57 26.51 -9.03 -9.56
C PRO A 57 25.74 -10.34 -9.64
N THR A 58 25.42 -10.99 -8.53
CA THR A 58 24.78 -12.31 -8.53
C THR A 58 23.53 -12.32 -7.65
N LYS A 59 22.38 -12.28 -8.29
CA LYS A 59 21.11 -12.50 -7.61
C LYS A 59 21.04 -13.95 -7.11
N LYS A 60 20.91 -14.13 -5.80
CA LYS A 60 20.78 -15.46 -5.20
C LYS A 60 19.46 -16.09 -5.62
N VAL A 61 19.51 -17.12 -6.47
CA VAL A 61 18.32 -17.89 -6.85
C VAL A 61 17.89 -18.77 -5.69
N ILE A 62 16.68 -18.55 -5.18
CA ILE A 62 16.07 -19.41 -4.16
C ILE A 62 15.39 -20.57 -4.87
N SER A 63 15.87 -21.78 -4.63
CA SER A 63 15.32 -23.01 -5.20
C SER A 63 15.00 -24.00 -4.09
N VAL A 64 13.76 -24.47 -4.04
CA VAL A 64 13.28 -25.41 -3.02
C VAL A 64 12.70 -26.66 -3.68
N ARG A 65 12.71 -27.81 -2.98
CA ARG A 65 12.12 -29.07 -3.48
C ARG A 65 10.60 -29.07 -3.37
N THR A 66 10.08 -28.45 -2.32
CA THR A 66 8.64 -28.41 -2.04
C THR A 66 8.23 -26.99 -1.64
N VAL A 67 7.00 -26.64 -1.93
CA VAL A 67 6.35 -25.38 -1.50
C VAL A 67 5.15 -25.78 -0.64
N PRO A 68 5.26 -25.73 0.71
CA PRO A 68 4.18 -26.15 1.60
C PRO A 68 3.01 -25.16 1.53
N ASN A 69 1.79 -25.67 1.73
CA ASN A 69 0.55 -24.88 1.78
C ASN A 69 0.39 -23.92 0.58
N ARG A 70 0.84 -24.37 -0.60
CA ARG A 70 0.84 -23.54 -1.80
C ARG A 70 -0.57 -23.31 -2.35
N THR A 71 -0.82 -22.08 -2.78
CA THR A 71 -1.95 -21.71 -3.63
C THR A 71 -1.48 -21.71 -5.08
N VAL A 72 -2.26 -22.31 -5.98
CA VAL A 72 -1.99 -22.24 -7.41
C VAL A 72 -2.49 -20.90 -7.94
N VAL A 73 -1.61 -20.19 -8.64
CA VAL A 73 -1.91 -18.93 -9.33
C VAL A 73 -1.77 -19.17 -10.81
N ARG A 74 -2.88 -19.19 -11.54
CA ARG A 74 -2.89 -19.34 -13.00
C ARG A 74 -2.79 -17.98 -13.66
N HIS A 75 -1.80 -17.83 -14.54
CA HIS A 75 -1.56 -16.60 -15.27
C HIS A 75 -1.05 -16.90 -16.67
N ASN A 76 -1.70 -16.37 -17.71
CA ASN A 76 -1.36 -16.60 -19.12
C ASN A 76 -1.22 -18.08 -19.47
N GLY A 77 -2.15 -18.93 -18.99
CA GLY A 77 -2.15 -20.37 -19.25
C GLY A 77 -1.10 -21.17 -18.48
N GLN A 78 -0.29 -20.54 -17.64
CA GLN A 78 0.79 -21.15 -16.88
C GLN A 78 0.46 -21.17 -15.38
N ASP A 79 0.83 -22.26 -14.69
CA ASP A 79 0.66 -22.37 -13.26
C ASP A 79 1.90 -21.86 -12.51
N TYR A 80 1.65 -20.99 -11.55
CA TYR A 80 2.60 -20.50 -10.57
C TYR A 80 2.11 -20.89 -9.18
N TYR A 81 2.98 -20.80 -8.20
CA TYR A 81 2.67 -21.22 -6.84
C TYR A 81 2.96 -20.09 -5.88
N TYR A 82 2.03 -19.83 -4.96
CA TYR A 82 2.17 -18.81 -3.94
C TYR A 82 2.17 -19.46 -2.55
N SER A 83 3.16 -19.13 -1.74
CA SER A 83 3.25 -19.54 -0.34
C SER A 83 4.19 -18.59 0.41
N ASN A 84 3.86 -18.29 1.66
CA ASN A 84 4.70 -17.46 2.55
C ASN A 84 5.16 -16.15 1.89
N ASN A 85 4.24 -15.42 1.30
CA ASN A 85 4.47 -14.14 0.61
C ASN A 85 5.47 -14.21 -0.56
N ARG A 86 5.67 -15.38 -1.14
CA ARG A 86 6.56 -15.59 -2.29
C ARG A 86 5.86 -16.34 -3.41
N TYR A 87 6.24 -15.98 -4.61
CA TYR A 87 5.81 -16.68 -5.82
C TYR A 87 6.90 -17.61 -6.31
N TYR A 88 6.49 -18.72 -6.89
CA TYR A 88 7.39 -19.75 -7.41
C TYR A 88 6.93 -20.21 -8.77
N THR A 89 7.87 -20.61 -9.62
CA THR A 89 7.65 -21.37 -10.84
C THR A 89 8.24 -22.76 -10.69
N ALA A 90 7.58 -23.77 -11.29
CA ALA A 90 8.15 -25.11 -11.34
C ALA A 90 9.21 -25.20 -12.46
N SER A 91 10.37 -25.77 -12.15
CA SER A 91 11.44 -25.99 -13.09
C SER A 91 12.23 -27.23 -12.72
N ARG A 92 12.32 -28.20 -13.63
CA ARG A 92 13.14 -29.42 -13.50
C ARG A 92 12.98 -30.11 -12.13
N GLY A 93 11.73 -30.33 -11.70
CA GLY A 93 11.41 -30.99 -10.43
C GLY A 93 11.66 -30.17 -9.16
N ARG A 94 11.92 -28.88 -9.30
CA ARG A 94 12.10 -27.95 -8.19
C ARG A 94 11.18 -26.73 -8.38
N TYR A 95 11.06 -25.94 -7.32
CA TYR A 95 10.36 -24.66 -7.33
C TYR A 95 11.38 -23.54 -7.17
N ILE A 96 11.37 -22.60 -8.09
CA ILE A 96 12.27 -21.44 -8.12
C ILE A 96 11.45 -20.23 -7.72
N ALA A 97 11.91 -19.51 -6.68
CA ALA A 97 11.28 -18.25 -6.28
C ALA A 97 11.47 -17.21 -7.39
N ILE A 98 10.39 -16.52 -7.71
CA ILE A 98 10.36 -15.48 -8.74
C ILE A 98 9.80 -14.18 -8.16
N ALA A 99 10.12 -13.06 -8.78
CA ALA A 99 9.40 -11.82 -8.56
C ALA A 99 7.92 -11.99 -8.94
N PRO A 100 7.00 -11.33 -8.21
CA PRO A 100 5.60 -11.32 -8.60
C PRO A 100 5.45 -10.67 -9.99
N LYS A 101 4.54 -11.21 -10.80
CA LYS A 101 4.23 -10.64 -12.10
C LYS A 101 2.94 -9.84 -12.01
N VAL A 102 2.89 -8.69 -12.65
CA VAL A 102 1.66 -7.92 -12.83
C VAL A 102 0.57 -8.81 -13.43
N GLY A 103 -0.63 -8.75 -12.85
CA GLY A 103 -1.76 -9.59 -13.21
C GLY A 103 -1.86 -10.92 -12.45
N PHE A 104 -0.90 -11.29 -11.57
CA PHE A 104 -1.10 -12.40 -10.65
C PHE A 104 -2.24 -12.08 -9.69
N ARG A 105 -3.10 -13.07 -9.42
CA ARG A 105 -4.29 -12.90 -8.58
C ARG A 105 -4.32 -13.90 -7.44
N ILE A 106 -4.62 -13.40 -6.25
CA ILE A 106 -4.86 -14.21 -5.05
C ILE A 106 -6.21 -13.83 -4.44
N ARG A 107 -6.86 -14.78 -3.76
CA ARG A 107 -8.17 -14.53 -3.15
C ARG A 107 -8.08 -13.79 -1.82
N THR A 108 -7.04 -14.05 -1.05
CA THR A 108 -6.88 -13.54 0.31
C THR A 108 -5.49 -12.97 0.48
N LEU A 109 -5.40 -11.75 1.00
CA LEU A 109 -4.13 -11.17 1.40
C LEU A 109 -3.65 -11.75 2.73
N PRO A 110 -2.34 -11.86 2.92
CA PRO A 110 -1.74 -12.12 4.23
C PRO A 110 -2.13 -11.06 5.26
N SER A 111 -2.16 -11.45 6.53
CA SER A 111 -2.53 -10.56 7.66
C SER A 111 -1.59 -9.38 7.85
N ASN A 112 -0.35 -9.47 7.37
CA ASN A 112 0.66 -8.42 7.42
C ASN A 112 0.61 -7.48 6.21
N SER A 113 -0.48 -7.46 5.45
CA SER A 113 -0.66 -6.51 4.36
C SER A 113 -0.81 -5.08 4.89
N VAL A 114 -0.09 -4.15 4.29
CA VAL A 114 -0.15 -2.71 4.62
C VAL A 114 -0.96 -1.99 3.57
N ARG A 115 -2.04 -1.32 4.00
CA ARG A 115 -2.86 -0.51 3.09
C ARG A 115 -2.18 0.83 2.84
N ILE A 116 -2.06 1.21 1.57
CA ILE A 116 -1.46 2.46 1.12
C ILE A 116 -2.49 3.17 0.22
N ASN A 117 -2.78 4.43 0.56
CA ASN A 117 -3.61 5.28 -0.28
C ASN A 117 -2.70 6.29 -0.98
N TYR A 118 -2.75 6.32 -2.29
CA TYR A 118 -2.01 7.29 -3.08
C TYR A 118 -2.86 7.75 -4.26
N ASN A 119 -3.00 9.07 -4.42
CA ASN A 119 -3.95 9.67 -5.36
C ASN A 119 -5.36 9.07 -5.16
N ASN A 120 -5.96 8.52 -6.20
CA ASN A 120 -7.27 7.85 -6.14
C ASN A 120 -7.15 6.32 -6.05
N HIS A 121 -5.94 5.80 -5.82
CA HIS A 121 -5.69 4.36 -5.74
C HIS A 121 -5.53 3.89 -4.30
N VAL A 122 -6.04 2.69 -4.06
CA VAL A 122 -5.84 1.95 -2.83
C VAL A 122 -4.99 0.73 -3.15
N TYR A 123 -3.77 0.71 -2.63
CA TYR A 123 -2.87 -0.42 -2.73
C TYR A 123 -2.82 -1.20 -1.42
N PHE A 124 -2.50 -2.47 -1.53
CA PHE A 124 -2.12 -3.33 -0.42
C PHE A 124 -0.71 -3.83 -0.68
N ASN A 125 0.24 -3.46 0.18
CA ASN A 125 1.62 -3.91 0.07
C ASN A 125 1.85 -5.13 0.95
N VAL A 126 2.39 -6.18 0.37
CA VAL A 126 2.78 -7.41 1.06
C VAL A 126 4.21 -7.74 0.69
N ALA A 127 5.15 -7.53 1.61
CA ALA A 127 6.57 -7.80 1.39
C ALA A 127 7.10 -7.22 0.05
N GLY A 128 6.71 -5.98 -0.26
CA GLY A 128 7.14 -5.26 -1.47
C GLY A 128 6.32 -5.54 -2.72
N THR A 129 5.34 -6.44 -2.67
CA THR A 129 4.40 -6.67 -3.75
C THR A 129 3.17 -5.80 -3.56
N PHE A 130 2.80 -5.04 -4.58
CA PHE A 130 1.61 -4.20 -4.55
C PHE A 130 0.42 -4.92 -5.19
N TYR A 131 -0.70 -4.86 -4.50
CA TYR A 131 -1.97 -5.41 -4.95
C TYR A 131 -3.03 -4.32 -5.00
N GLN A 132 -3.95 -4.46 -5.92
CA GLN A 132 -5.23 -3.76 -5.91
C GLN A 132 -6.37 -4.78 -5.81
N GLN A 133 -7.45 -4.40 -5.12
CA GLN A 133 -8.64 -5.22 -5.07
C GLN A 133 -9.41 -5.09 -6.38
N THR A 134 -9.62 -6.22 -7.06
CA THR A 134 -10.37 -6.31 -8.30
C THR A 134 -11.45 -7.38 -8.12
N ASN A 135 -12.70 -6.97 -8.04
CA ASN A 135 -13.83 -7.86 -7.69
C ASN A 135 -13.56 -8.55 -6.34
N ALA A 136 -13.63 -9.89 -6.31
CA ALA A 136 -13.40 -10.69 -5.11
C ALA A 136 -11.94 -11.20 -4.97
N GLN A 137 -10.99 -10.58 -5.64
CA GLN A 137 -9.58 -10.99 -5.66
C GLN A 137 -8.65 -9.79 -5.50
N TYR A 138 -7.39 -10.06 -5.24
CA TYR A 138 -6.31 -9.08 -5.20
C TYR A 138 -5.34 -9.38 -6.35
N GLU A 139 -5.15 -8.39 -7.19
CA GLU A 139 -4.30 -8.46 -8.37
C GLU A 139 -2.99 -7.72 -8.13
N VAL A 140 -1.86 -8.33 -8.50
CA VAL A 140 -0.55 -7.68 -8.49
C VAL A 140 -0.53 -6.58 -9.54
N VAL A 141 -0.18 -5.39 -9.12
CA VAL A 141 -0.11 -4.20 -9.97
C VAL A 141 1.21 -3.46 -9.78
N GLU A 142 1.57 -2.64 -10.75
CA GLU A 142 2.62 -1.63 -10.58
C GLU A 142 2.04 -0.45 -9.78
N PRO A 143 2.75 0.02 -8.73
CA PRO A 143 2.34 1.22 -8.01
C PRO A 143 2.62 2.47 -8.84
N GLU A 144 1.83 3.53 -8.63
CA GLU A 144 2.14 4.82 -9.21
C GLU A 144 3.42 5.42 -8.63
N ILE A 145 4.15 6.16 -9.47
CA ILE A 145 5.30 6.95 -9.05
C ILE A 145 4.87 7.99 -8.02
N GLY A 146 5.63 8.09 -6.93
CA GLY A 146 5.29 8.90 -5.77
C GLY A 146 4.64 8.12 -4.63
N THR A 147 4.27 6.85 -4.84
CA THR A 147 3.76 5.98 -3.77
C THR A 147 4.84 5.79 -2.70
N LEU A 148 4.47 5.96 -1.43
CA LEU A 148 5.37 5.86 -0.29
C LEU A 148 5.21 4.52 0.42
N VAL A 149 6.36 3.92 0.79
CA VAL A 149 6.44 2.79 1.71
C VAL A 149 7.42 3.13 2.84
N TYR A 150 7.20 2.61 4.04
CA TYR A 150 8.07 2.90 5.19
C TYR A 150 9.15 1.83 5.40
N GLU A 151 9.01 0.69 4.75
CA GLU A 151 9.97 -0.40 4.78
C GLU A 151 10.20 -0.98 3.40
N LEU A 152 11.45 -1.34 3.10
CA LEU A 152 11.76 -2.13 1.92
C LEU A 152 11.65 -3.62 2.25
N PRO A 153 11.22 -4.45 1.31
CA PRO A 153 11.14 -5.89 1.51
C PRO A 153 12.53 -6.50 1.66
N ASP A 154 12.61 -7.62 2.37
CA ASP A 154 13.81 -8.44 2.39
C ASP A 154 14.17 -8.85 0.96
N GLY A 155 15.43 -8.69 0.61
CA GLY A 155 15.92 -9.02 -0.72
C GLY A 155 15.83 -7.88 -1.74
N TYR A 156 15.60 -6.64 -1.29
CA TYR A 156 15.85 -5.47 -2.13
C TYR A 156 17.34 -5.42 -2.55
N GLU A 157 17.60 -4.85 -3.69
CA GLU A 157 18.96 -4.67 -4.19
C GLU A 157 19.27 -3.18 -4.39
N LYS A 158 20.54 -2.82 -4.22
CA LYS A 158 21.01 -1.49 -4.58
C LYS A 158 21.42 -1.48 -6.03
N VAL A 159 20.89 -0.53 -6.77
CA VAL A 159 21.22 -0.35 -8.19
C VAL A 159 21.72 1.06 -8.44
N THR A 160 22.47 1.20 -9.52
CA THR A 160 22.93 2.49 -10.01
C THR A 160 22.35 2.73 -11.41
N ILE A 161 21.78 3.91 -11.61
CA ILE A 161 21.25 4.37 -12.88
C ILE A 161 21.76 5.79 -13.10
N ASP A 162 22.44 6.04 -14.20
CA ASP A 162 23.04 7.34 -14.54
C ASP A 162 23.86 7.96 -13.38
N GLY A 163 24.63 7.10 -12.66
CA GLY A 163 25.46 7.49 -11.52
C GLY A 163 24.74 7.67 -10.18
N LEU A 164 23.42 7.60 -10.16
CA LEU A 164 22.59 7.74 -8.94
C LEU A 164 22.23 6.37 -8.37
N THR A 165 22.12 6.30 -7.03
CA THR A 165 21.82 5.04 -6.34
C THR A 165 20.34 4.97 -5.97
N TYR A 166 19.73 3.84 -6.31
CA TYR A 166 18.36 3.49 -5.98
C TYR A 166 18.28 2.14 -5.28
N TYR A 167 17.11 1.83 -4.74
CA TYR A 167 16.77 0.51 -4.22
C TYR A 167 15.78 -0.14 -5.20
N GLU A 168 16.04 -1.38 -5.56
CA GLU A 168 15.19 -2.14 -6.48
C GLU A 168 14.57 -3.34 -5.78
N TYR A 169 13.29 -3.56 -6.02
CA TYR A 169 12.61 -4.81 -5.72
C TYR A 169 11.48 -5.05 -6.71
N ALA A 170 11.44 -6.24 -7.31
CA ALA A 170 10.40 -6.66 -8.25
C ALA A 170 10.18 -5.67 -9.41
N ASN A 171 11.27 -5.14 -9.96
CA ASN A 171 11.33 -4.13 -11.02
C ASN A 171 10.80 -2.73 -10.59
N ILE A 172 10.54 -2.51 -9.32
CA ILE A 172 10.17 -1.21 -8.79
C ILE A 172 11.42 -0.53 -8.23
N LEU A 173 11.62 0.72 -8.63
CA LEU A 173 12.72 1.56 -8.14
C LEU A 173 12.24 2.47 -7.03
N TYR A 174 12.99 2.49 -5.95
CA TYR A 174 12.70 3.31 -4.78
C TYR A 174 13.84 4.28 -4.50
N GLU A 175 13.51 5.48 -4.10
CA GLU A 175 14.40 6.48 -3.54
C GLU A 175 14.15 6.61 -2.04
N LYS A 176 15.22 6.72 -1.24
CA LYS A 176 15.12 6.98 0.18
C LYS A 176 14.75 8.44 0.41
N VAL A 177 13.67 8.67 1.14
CA VAL A 177 13.14 10.00 1.47
C VAL A 177 12.90 10.13 2.97
N GLN A 178 12.64 11.34 3.42
CA GLN A 178 12.10 11.61 4.76
C GLN A 178 10.69 12.20 4.61
N VAL A 179 9.76 11.63 5.35
CA VAL A 179 8.37 12.07 5.41
C VAL A 179 8.10 12.46 6.86
N ASP A 180 7.85 13.74 7.09
CA ASP A 180 7.64 14.31 8.43
C ASP A 180 8.71 13.87 9.44
N GLY A 181 9.99 13.87 9.00
CA GLY A 181 11.15 13.47 9.80
C GLY A 181 11.39 11.96 9.91
N SER A 182 10.48 11.13 9.41
CA SER A 182 10.62 9.68 9.41
C SER A 182 11.17 9.17 8.09
N ARG A 183 11.99 8.11 8.15
CA ARG A 183 12.50 7.46 6.95
C ARG A 183 11.38 6.76 6.19
N ALA A 184 11.33 7.01 4.89
CA ALA A 184 10.44 6.36 3.95
C ALA A 184 11.17 6.08 2.62
N TYR A 185 10.50 5.39 1.74
CA TYR A 185 10.96 5.09 0.39
C TYR A 185 9.85 5.42 -0.58
N GLU A 186 10.18 6.20 -1.58
CA GLU A 186 9.24 6.62 -2.62
C GLU A 186 9.47 5.81 -3.89
N VAL A 187 8.41 5.33 -4.48
CA VAL A 187 8.47 4.74 -5.82
C VAL A 187 8.82 5.85 -6.80
N VAL A 188 9.95 5.73 -7.47
CA VAL A 188 10.44 6.73 -8.43
C VAL A 188 10.47 6.21 -9.86
N GLY A 189 10.40 4.90 -10.05
CA GLY A 189 10.38 4.33 -11.39
C GLY A 189 10.06 2.85 -11.42
N ILE A 190 9.82 2.36 -12.63
CA ILE A 190 9.59 0.94 -12.95
C ILE A 190 10.62 0.52 -14.01
N ILE A 191 11.22 -0.64 -13.81
CA ILE A 191 12.16 -1.23 -14.78
C ILE A 191 11.38 -2.03 -15.81
N ASP A 192 11.49 -1.63 -17.07
CA ASP A 192 10.95 -2.40 -18.19
C ASP A 192 11.90 -3.54 -18.52
N MET A 193 11.38 -4.77 -18.37
CA MET A 193 12.06 -5.99 -18.80
C MET A 193 11.80 -6.16 -20.30
N GLU A 194 12.83 -5.89 -21.09
CA GLU A 194 12.82 -6.14 -22.54
C GLU A 194 12.99 -7.64 -22.85
#